data_1fa66c0526358a1563668474a7f634b7
#
_entry.id   1fa66c0526358a1563668474a7f634b7
#
_cell.length_a   1.000
_cell.length_b   1.000
_cell.length_c   1.000
_cell.angle_alpha   90.00
_cell.angle_beta   90.00
_cell.angle_gamma   90.00
#
_symmetry.space_group_name_H-M   'P 1'
#
loop_
_entity.id
_entity.type
_entity.pdbx_description
1 polymer ?
#
loop_
_entity_poly.entity_id
_entity_poly.type
_entity_poly.pdbx_seq_one_letter_code
_entity_poly.pdbx_strand_id
1 'polypeptide(L)'
;YRQLSGEKAPTFHKLLFVYAEDTSAEVLRAAMLQKSFDLILVSSIWEAKRRIFEDKEIELILCDLELPDGTAMELFHTLRRVAGMFQMKNPPVRLLPFFILTENNDPATEYEYRHEGVNDYITAPVNIPELIRRVLFFVE
;
A
#
# COMPACT_ATOMS: atom_id res chain seq x y z
N TYR A 1 3.44 33.36 10.06
CA TYR A 1 3.90 33.07 9.50
C TYR A 1 3.98 32.47 9.13
N ARG A 2 3.79 32.59 9.44
CA ARG A 2 4.12 32.22 8.91
C ARG A 2 4.10 31.82 8.32
N GLN A 3 4.00 31.82 8.43
CA GLN A 3 4.28 31.67 7.81
C GLN A 3 4.67 31.79 7.48
N LEU A 4 4.73 32.06 7.86
CA LEU A 4 5.31 32.22 7.43
C LEU A 4 5.69 32.08 7.11
N SER A 5 5.08 32.86 7.97
CA SER A 5 6.12 32.57 7.41
C SER A 5 6.21 31.60 6.24
N GLY A 6 6.55 31.40 5.56
CA GLY A 6 6.66 30.63 4.40
C GLY A 6 7.03 29.18 4.61
N GLU A 7 6.97 28.69 5.81
CA GLU A 7 7.31 27.29 6.05
C GLU A 7 6.11 26.40 5.80
N LYS A 8 6.31 25.38 4.98
CA LYS A 8 5.28 24.40 4.74
C LYS A 8 5.30 23.35 5.84
N ALA A 9 4.13 22.85 6.17
CA ALA A 9 4.04 21.70 7.05
C ALA A 9 4.76 20.52 6.41
N PRO A 10 5.34 19.62 7.20
CA PRO A 10 5.98 18.43 6.61
C PRO A 10 5.00 17.66 5.77
N THR A 11 5.45 17.21 4.60
CA THR A 11 4.64 16.40 3.71
C THR A 11 4.92 14.94 4.02
N PHE A 12 3.86 14.21 4.34
CA PHE A 12 3.97 12.78 4.59
C PHE A 12 3.43 12.02 3.39
N HIS A 13 4.15 10.98 3.01
CA HIS A 13 3.61 10.04 2.04
C HIS A 13 2.62 9.14 2.75
N LYS A 14 1.45 8.98 2.16
CA LYS A 14 0.37 8.22 2.78
C LYS A 14 0.26 6.87 2.08
N LEU A 15 0.48 5.79 2.83
CA LEU A 15 0.43 4.44 2.32
C LEU A 15 -0.66 3.67 3.03
N LEU A 16 -1.26 2.72 2.34
CA LEU A 16 -2.26 1.83 2.94
C LEU A 16 -1.64 0.46 3.15
N PHE A 17 -1.70 -0.05 4.37
CA PHE A 17 -1.22 -1.41 4.67
C PHE A 17 -2.39 -2.28 5.06
N VAL A 18 -2.69 -3.24 4.20
CA VAL A 18 -3.75 -4.22 4.43
C VAL A 18 -3.08 -5.45 5.03
N TYR A 19 -3.29 -5.68 6.30
CA TYR A 19 -2.55 -6.70 7.03
C TYR A 19 -3.48 -7.74 7.64
N ALA A 20 -2.99 -8.98 7.72
CA ALA A 20 -3.67 -9.99 8.50
C ALA A 20 -3.38 -9.70 9.98
N GLU A 21 -3.91 -10.53 10.87
CA GLU A 21 -3.69 -10.29 12.30
C GLU A 21 -2.22 -10.42 12.64
N ASP A 22 -1.58 -9.28 12.88
CA ASP A 22 -0.15 -9.28 13.16
C ASP A 22 0.19 -8.04 13.97
N THR A 23 0.75 -8.25 15.15
CA THR A 23 1.15 -7.13 16.01
C THR A 23 2.30 -6.34 15.42
N SER A 24 3.05 -6.93 14.48
CA SER A 24 4.18 -6.23 13.87
C SER A 24 3.73 -5.08 12.97
N ALA A 25 2.46 -5.04 12.59
CA ALA A 25 1.97 -3.94 11.76
C ALA A 25 2.10 -2.60 12.46
N GLU A 26 1.81 -2.55 13.78
CA GLU A 26 1.95 -1.31 14.52
C GLU A 26 3.41 -0.89 14.66
N VAL A 27 4.31 -1.87 14.80
CA VAL A 27 5.74 -1.57 14.86
C VAL A 27 6.20 -0.97 13.54
N LEU A 28 5.76 -1.55 12.43
CA LEU A 28 6.10 -1.03 11.12
C LEU A 28 5.54 0.38 10.93
N ARG A 29 4.30 0.60 11.34
CA ARG A 29 3.68 1.92 11.21
C ARG A 29 4.50 2.98 11.97
N ALA A 30 4.91 2.67 13.19
CA ALA A 30 5.68 3.62 14.00
C ALA A 30 7.04 3.92 13.35
N ALA A 31 7.71 2.88 12.83
CA ALA A 31 9.01 3.06 12.20
C ALA A 31 8.90 3.88 10.92
N MET A 32 7.86 3.63 10.12
CA MET A 32 7.66 4.35 8.87
C MET A 32 7.31 5.81 9.13
N LEU A 33 6.55 6.07 10.20
CA LEU A 33 6.15 7.43 10.53
C LEU A 33 7.37 8.30 10.83
N GLN A 34 8.39 7.73 11.44
CA GLN A 34 9.62 8.47 11.72
C GLN A 34 10.34 8.90 10.44
N LYS A 35 10.02 8.27 9.33
CA LYS A 35 10.62 8.59 8.03
C LYS A 35 9.65 9.35 7.13
N SER A 36 8.60 9.91 7.71
CA SER A 36 7.59 10.72 7.01
C SER A 36 6.69 9.89 6.10
N PHE A 37 6.47 8.63 6.46
CA PHE A 37 5.49 7.78 5.79
C PHE A 37 4.36 7.47 6.77
N ASP A 38 3.17 7.92 6.42
CA ASP A 38 1.97 7.70 7.23
C ASP A 38 1.31 6.41 6.76
N LEU A 39 1.44 5.36 7.55
CA LEU A 39 0.93 4.05 7.21
C LEU A 39 -0.45 3.87 7.81
N ILE A 40 -1.46 3.81 6.96
CA ILE A 40 -2.83 3.59 7.38
C ILE A 40 -3.08 2.10 7.43
N LEU A 41 -3.47 1.59 8.60
CA LEU A 41 -3.64 0.15 8.82
C LEU A 41 -5.10 -0.23 8.67
N VAL A 42 -5.36 -1.22 7.83
CA VAL A 42 -6.67 -1.84 7.72
C VAL A 42 -6.47 -3.36 7.73
N SER A 43 -7.47 -4.10 8.15
CA SER A 43 -7.31 -5.54 8.37
C SER A 43 -8.22 -6.39 7.49
N SER A 44 -8.85 -5.81 6.50
CA SER A 44 -9.71 -6.57 5.60
C SER A 44 -9.74 -5.94 4.22
N ILE A 45 -10.12 -6.74 3.24
CA ILE A 45 -10.28 -6.25 1.87
C ILE A 45 -11.39 -5.21 1.82
N TRP A 46 -12.46 -5.44 2.56
CA TRP A 46 -13.60 -4.52 2.58
C TRP A 46 -13.17 -3.13 3.07
N GLU A 47 -12.41 -3.10 4.17
CA GLU A 47 -11.91 -1.82 4.69
C GLU A 47 -10.94 -1.18 3.70
N ALA A 48 -10.09 -1.97 3.07
CA ALA A 48 -9.13 -1.45 2.11
C ALA A 48 -9.84 -0.75 0.96
N LYS A 49 -10.86 -1.40 0.42
CA LYS A 49 -11.61 -0.80 -0.68
C LYS A 49 -12.26 0.50 -0.26
N ARG A 50 -12.87 0.52 0.93
CA ARG A 50 -13.52 1.72 1.42
C ARG A 50 -12.54 2.87 1.58
N ARG A 51 -11.37 2.59 2.15
CA ARG A 51 -10.36 3.63 2.35
C ARG A 51 -9.84 4.16 1.02
N ILE A 52 -9.62 3.28 0.06
CA ILE A 52 -9.10 3.70 -1.24
C ILE A 52 -10.10 4.59 -1.97
N PHE A 53 -11.40 4.26 -1.87
CA PHE A 53 -12.43 5.08 -2.49
C PHE A 53 -12.56 6.44 -1.80
N GLU A 54 -12.42 6.47 -0.47
CA GLU A 54 -12.67 7.69 0.30
C GLU A 54 -11.47 8.60 0.39
N ASP A 55 -10.27 8.04 0.40
CA ASP A 55 -9.05 8.82 0.66
C ASP A 55 -8.21 8.88 -0.60
N LYS A 56 -8.25 10.01 -1.29
CA LYS A 56 -7.55 10.18 -2.55
C LYS A 56 -6.07 10.50 -2.36
N GLU A 57 -5.61 10.60 -1.12
CA GLU A 57 -4.21 10.89 -0.84
C GLU A 57 -3.36 9.65 -0.70
N ILE A 58 -3.98 8.48 -0.66
CA ILE A 58 -3.22 7.23 -0.61
C ILE A 58 -2.42 7.08 -1.89
N GLU A 59 -1.11 6.80 -1.75
CA GLU A 59 -0.19 6.78 -2.88
C GLU A 59 0.24 5.38 -3.27
N LEU A 60 0.12 4.41 -2.37
CA LEU A 60 0.63 3.07 -2.60
C LEU A 60 -0.03 2.12 -1.61
N ILE A 61 -0.19 0.87 -2.02
CA ILE A 61 -0.81 -0.16 -1.19
C ILE A 61 0.21 -1.24 -0.88
N LEU A 62 0.32 -1.58 0.42
CA LEU A 62 1.03 -2.76 0.88
C LEU A 62 -0.03 -3.75 1.34
N CYS A 63 0.09 -5.00 0.95
CA CYS A 63 -0.97 -5.97 1.24
C CYS A 63 -0.38 -7.34 1.57
N ASP A 64 -0.85 -7.93 2.67
CA ASP A 64 -0.52 -9.30 2.98
C ASP A 64 -1.25 -10.24 2.02
N LEU A 65 -0.78 -11.46 1.91
CA LEU A 65 -1.33 -12.41 0.94
C LEU A 65 -2.75 -12.83 1.27
N GLU A 66 -3.03 -13.11 2.54
CA GLU A 66 -4.32 -13.63 2.94
C GLU A 66 -4.92 -12.77 4.02
N LEU A 67 -6.18 -12.46 3.85
CA LEU A 67 -6.92 -11.58 4.72
C LEU A 67 -8.18 -12.32 5.14
N PRO A 68 -8.85 -11.88 6.22
CA PRO A 68 -10.04 -12.62 6.69
C PRO A 68 -11.12 -12.77 5.63
N ASP A 69 -11.23 -11.83 4.70
CA ASP A 69 -12.32 -11.84 3.72
C ASP A 69 -11.81 -12.02 2.29
N GLY A 70 -10.59 -12.54 2.09
CA GLY A 70 -10.12 -12.86 0.75
C GLY A 70 -8.62 -12.80 0.64
N THR A 71 -8.13 -12.70 -0.59
CA THR A 71 -6.70 -12.72 -0.88
C THR A 71 -6.25 -11.39 -1.48
N ALA A 72 -4.94 -11.15 -1.40
CA ALA A 72 -4.35 -9.97 -2.03
C ALA A 72 -4.64 -9.96 -3.53
N MET A 73 -4.62 -11.13 -4.18
CA MET A 73 -4.87 -11.21 -5.61
C MET A 73 -6.26 -10.72 -5.95
N GLU A 74 -7.26 -11.06 -5.13
CA GLU A 74 -8.63 -10.60 -5.35
C GLU A 74 -8.73 -9.09 -5.25
N LEU A 75 -8.08 -8.52 -4.23
CA LEU A 75 -8.07 -7.07 -4.07
C LEU A 75 -7.36 -6.41 -5.25
N PHE A 76 -6.20 -6.94 -5.62
CA PHE A 76 -5.41 -6.40 -6.72
C PHE A 76 -6.22 -6.38 -8.02
N HIS A 77 -6.86 -7.51 -8.34
CA HIS A 77 -7.66 -7.59 -9.57
C HIS A 77 -8.85 -6.64 -9.55
N THR A 78 -9.52 -6.53 -8.39
CA THR A 78 -10.63 -5.61 -8.27
C THR A 78 -10.20 -4.17 -8.50
N LEU A 79 -9.09 -3.77 -7.88
CA LEU A 79 -8.61 -2.39 -8.01
C LEU A 79 -8.18 -2.08 -9.44
N ARG A 80 -7.53 -3.03 -10.09
CA ARG A 80 -7.14 -2.84 -11.49
C ARG A 80 -8.34 -2.72 -12.40
N ARG A 81 -9.37 -3.54 -12.18
CA ARG A 81 -10.57 -3.47 -12.99
C ARG A 81 -11.26 -2.13 -12.82
N VAL A 82 -11.37 -1.64 -11.58
CA VAL A 82 -12.03 -0.37 -11.33
C VAL A 82 -11.21 0.78 -11.88
N ALA A 83 -9.90 0.77 -11.67
CA ALA A 83 -9.02 1.79 -12.23
C ALA A 83 -9.02 1.75 -13.75
N GLY A 84 -9.22 0.55 -14.32
CA GLY A 84 -9.25 0.37 -15.76
C GLY A 84 -10.52 0.90 -16.42
N MET A 85 -11.49 1.37 -15.62
CA MET A 85 -12.65 2.07 -16.18
C MET A 85 -12.25 3.46 -16.62
N PHE A 86 -11.16 3.50 -17.36
CA PHE A 86 -10.51 4.76 -17.74
C PHE A 86 -11.27 5.51 -18.82
N GLN A 87 -12.25 4.88 -19.44
CA GLN A 87 -13.10 5.58 -20.39
C GLN A 87 -13.97 6.60 -19.69
N MET A 88 -14.12 6.46 -18.37
CA MET A 88 -14.75 7.49 -17.58
C MET A 88 -13.79 8.64 -17.38
N LYS A 89 -14.32 9.86 -17.40
CA LYS A 89 -13.49 11.04 -17.26
C LYS A 89 -12.80 11.08 -15.91
N ASN A 90 -13.51 10.65 -14.86
CA ASN A 90 -12.97 10.65 -13.50
C ASN A 90 -13.20 9.26 -12.90
N PRO A 91 -12.27 8.33 -13.13
CA PRO A 91 -12.46 7.00 -12.55
C PRO A 91 -12.52 7.09 -11.02
N PRO A 92 -13.34 6.24 -10.38
CA PRO A 92 -13.49 6.32 -8.93
C PRO A 92 -12.20 5.99 -8.17
N VAL A 93 -11.27 5.27 -8.80
CA VAL A 93 -10.04 4.86 -8.16
C VAL A 93 -8.91 5.03 -9.14
N ARG A 94 -7.79 5.63 -8.66
CA ARG A 94 -6.57 5.69 -9.45
C ARG A 94 -5.90 4.32 -9.46
N LEU A 95 -5.08 4.09 -10.48
CA LEU A 95 -4.22 2.90 -10.48
C LEU A 95 -3.04 3.18 -9.55
N LEU A 96 -3.03 2.52 -8.42
CA LEU A 96 -1.98 2.71 -7.41
C LEU A 96 -0.96 1.58 -7.49
N PRO A 97 0.31 1.87 -7.18
CA PRO A 97 1.28 0.79 -7.01
C PRO A 97 0.81 -0.17 -5.92
N PHE A 98 1.00 -1.45 -6.16
CA PHE A 98 0.51 -2.51 -5.28
C PHE A 98 1.69 -3.42 -4.93
N PHE A 99 2.04 -3.44 -3.65
CA PHE A 99 3.15 -4.25 -3.12
C PHE A 99 2.58 -5.36 -2.27
N ILE A 100 3.17 -6.53 -2.38
CA ILE A 100 2.90 -7.60 -1.42
C ILE A 100 3.93 -7.49 -0.29
N LEU A 101 3.47 -7.62 0.93
CA LEU A 101 4.32 -7.65 2.11
C LEU A 101 3.85 -8.80 2.98
N THR A 102 4.65 -9.87 3.05
CA THR A 102 4.19 -11.11 3.63
C THR A 102 5.35 -11.89 4.24
N GLU A 103 5.02 -12.85 5.10
CA GLU A 103 6.02 -13.78 5.61
C GLU A 103 6.22 -14.96 4.68
N ASN A 104 5.37 -15.11 3.68
CA ASN A 104 5.44 -16.24 2.75
C ASN A 104 6.56 -16.01 1.74
N ASN A 105 7.60 -16.86 1.81
CA ASN A 105 8.76 -16.74 0.92
C ASN A 105 8.77 -17.83 -0.16
N ASP A 106 7.63 -18.41 -0.47
CA ASP A 106 7.54 -19.42 -1.51
C ASP A 106 7.80 -18.80 -2.88
N PRO A 107 8.83 -19.25 -3.61
CA PRO A 107 9.14 -18.65 -4.91
C PRO A 107 8.02 -18.78 -5.93
N ALA A 108 7.24 -19.85 -5.87
CA ALA A 108 6.14 -20.02 -6.82
C ALA A 108 5.05 -18.97 -6.59
N THR A 109 4.76 -18.68 -5.31
CA THR A 109 3.77 -17.66 -4.97
C THR A 109 4.26 -16.29 -5.42
N GLU A 110 5.53 -15.99 -5.15
CA GLU A 110 6.09 -14.70 -5.59
C GLU A 110 6.02 -14.57 -7.10
N TYR A 111 6.38 -15.64 -7.82
CA TYR A 111 6.35 -15.62 -9.28
C TYR A 111 4.92 -15.35 -9.78
N GLU A 112 3.95 -16.00 -9.17
CA GLU A 112 2.55 -15.84 -9.58
C GLU A 112 2.10 -14.39 -9.43
N TYR A 113 2.40 -13.78 -8.29
CA TYR A 113 1.99 -12.40 -8.03
C TYR A 113 2.72 -11.43 -8.94
N ARG A 114 4.03 -11.62 -9.14
CA ARG A 114 4.77 -10.74 -10.04
C ARG A 114 4.29 -10.89 -11.47
N HIS A 115 3.94 -12.11 -11.88
CA HIS A 115 3.44 -12.35 -13.22
C HIS A 115 2.10 -11.65 -13.45
N GLU A 116 1.28 -11.55 -12.40
CA GLU A 116 0.00 -10.86 -12.50
C GLU A 116 0.16 -9.34 -12.53
N GLY A 117 1.32 -8.84 -12.17
CA GLY A 117 1.60 -7.43 -12.34
C GLY A 117 1.72 -6.61 -11.07
N VAL A 118 1.80 -7.25 -9.88
CA VAL A 118 2.07 -6.47 -8.68
C VAL A 118 3.43 -5.81 -8.82
N ASN A 119 3.56 -4.63 -8.24
CA ASN A 119 4.74 -3.81 -8.47
C ASN A 119 5.96 -4.28 -7.69
N ASP A 120 5.75 -4.94 -6.54
CA ASP A 120 6.85 -5.53 -5.80
C ASP A 120 6.32 -6.58 -4.84
N TYR A 121 7.22 -7.43 -4.37
CA TYR A 121 6.90 -8.53 -3.46
C TYR A 121 7.99 -8.58 -2.41
N ILE A 122 7.66 -8.27 -1.17
CA ILE A 122 8.62 -8.13 -0.09
C ILE A 122 8.32 -9.16 0.97
N THR A 123 9.33 -9.92 1.36
CA THR A 123 9.19 -10.96 2.37
C THR A 123 9.72 -10.45 3.70
N ALA A 124 8.92 -10.58 4.76
CA ALA A 124 9.35 -10.23 6.10
C ALA A 124 10.41 -11.22 6.58
N PRO A 125 11.34 -10.81 7.45
CA PRO A 125 11.36 -9.53 8.18
C PRO A 125 11.75 -8.36 7.29
N VAL A 126 11.13 -7.23 7.57
CA VAL A 126 11.26 -6.06 6.71
C VAL A 126 12.47 -5.22 7.13
N ASN A 127 13.28 -4.89 6.13
CA ASN A 127 14.36 -3.92 6.29
C ASN A 127 13.77 -2.56 5.96
N ILE A 128 13.64 -1.68 6.96
CA ILE A 128 12.94 -0.42 6.77
C ILE A 128 13.59 0.47 5.71
N PRO A 129 14.92 0.71 5.75
CA PRO A 129 15.52 1.52 4.68
C PRO A 129 15.30 0.94 3.29
N GLU A 130 15.34 -0.37 3.15
CA GLU A 130 15.12 -1.00 1.86
C GLU A 130 13.67 -0.84 1.40
N LEU A 131 12.72 -1.01 2.32
CA LEU A 131 11.31 -0.82 2.00
C LEU A 131 11.07 0.60 1.52
N ILE A 132 11.62 1.58 2.24
CA ILE A 132 11.46 2.99 1.89
C ILE A 132 12.05 3.26 0.50
N ARG A 133 13.21 2.69 0.22
CA ARG A 133 13.84 2.88 -1.09
C ARG A 133 12.94 2.36 -2.21
N ARG A 134 12.35 1.19 -2.00
CA ARG A 134 11.46 0.60 -3.01
C ARG A 134 10.18 1.40 -3.17
N VAL A 135 9.62 1.87 -2.05
CA VAL A 135 8.41 2.69 -2.09
C VAL A 135 8.68 3.99 -2.84
N LEU A 136 9.81 4.63 -2.55
CA LEU A 136 10.13 5.91 -3.19
C LEU A 136 10.32 5.81 -4.70
N PHE A 137 10.62 4.62 -5.19
CA PHE A 137 10.70 4.41 -6.63
C PHE A 137 9.35 4.65 -7.31
N PHE A 138 8.26 4.44 -6.59
CA PHE A 138 6.92 4.54 -7.15
C PHE A 138 6.15 5.76 -6.69
N VAL A 139 6.53 6.37 -5.57
CA VAL A 139 5.85 7.55 -5.07
C VAL A 139 6.87 8.70 -5.01
N GLU A 140 6.45 9.81 -5.50
CA GLU A 140 7.35 10.96 -5.53
C GLU A 140 6.51 12.21 -5.40
#